data_e5a7c38fdf0e46decdaab6d984af272b
#
_entry.id   e5a7c38fdf0e46decdaab6d984af272b
#
_cell.length_a   1.000
_cell.length_b   1.000
_cell.length_c   1.000
_cell.angle_alpha   90.00
_cell.angle_beta   90.00
_cell.angle_gamma   90.00
#
_symmetry.space_group_name_H-M   'P 1'
#
loop_
_entity.id
_entity.type
_entity.pdbx_description
1 polymer ?
#
loop_
_entity_poly.entity_id
_entity_poly.type
_entity_poly.pdbx_seq_one_letter_code
_entity_poly.pdbx_strand_id
1 'polypeptide(L)' 'MEKLLARLAQQLDAIDEASLMSLWSKYATTASRFEPTKRWEEAALIFSLIQAKRWKNQLF' A
#
# COMPACT_ATOMS: atom_id res chain seq x y z
N MET A 1 -15.66 10.36 -6.57
CA MET A 1 -15.05 9.35 -5.69
C MET A 1 -14.57 8.14 -6.47
N GLU A 2 -15.41 7.55 -7.28
CA GLU A 2 -15.01 6.36 -8.05
C GLU A 2 -13.86 6.63 -9.03
N LYS A 3 -13.85 7.78 -9.67
CA LYS A 3 -12.77 8.15 -10.60
C LYS A 3 -11.44 8.28 -9.88
N LEU A 4 -11.44 8.81 -8.66
CA LEU A 4 -10.24 8.93 -7.86
C LEU A 4 -9.70 7.55 -7.49
N LEU A 5 -10.58 6.65 -7.06
CA LEU A 5 -10.20 5.30 -6.67
C LEU A 5 -9.70 4.49 -7.87
N ALA A 6 -10.34 4.65 -9.02
CA ALA A 6 -9.90 3.97 -10.24
C ALA A 6 -8.50 4.42 -10.66
N ARG A 7 -8.23 5.73 -10.57
CA ARG A 7 -6.91 6.28 -10.88
C ARG A 7 -5.85 5.74 -9.90
N LEU A 8 -6.19 5.69 -8.62
CA LEU A 8 -5.31 5.16 -7.60
C LEU A 8 -4.99 3.69 -7.88
N ALA A 9 -5.99 2.90 -8.24
CA ALA A 9 -5.81 1.50 -8.59
C ALA A 9 -4.87 1.32 -9.76
N GLN A 10 -4.99 2.17 -10.79
CA GLN A 10 -4.11 2.14 -11.95
C GLN A 10 -2.67 2.47 -11.57
N GLN A 11 -2.47 3.45 -10.70
CA GLN A 11 -1.15 3.83 -10.24
C GLN A 11 -0.50 2.72 -9.42
N LEU A 12 -1.28 2.08 -8.54
CA LEU A 12 -0.80 0.93 -7.77
C LEU A 12 -0.40 -0.22 -8.68
N ASP A 13 -1.23 -0.50 -9.68
CA ASP A 13 -0.97 -1.62 -10.59
C ASP A 13 0.27 -1.41 -11.44
N ALA A 14 0.67 -0.16 -11.65
CA ALA A 14 1.86 0.19 -12.42
C ALA A 14 3.17 0.01 -11.65
N ILE A 15 3.11 -0.19 -10.33
CA ILE A 15 4.32 -0.35 -9.51
C ILE A 15 4.95 -1.71 -9.83
N ASP A 16 6.24 -1.70 -10.17
CA ASP A 16 6.97 -2.94 -10.43
C ASP A 16 7.20 -3.75 -9.16
N GLU A 17 7.47 -5.03 -9.32
CA GLU A 17 7.58 -5.96 -8.19
C GLU A 17 8.70 -5.58 -7.20
N ALA A 18 9.86 -5.17 -7.71
CA ALA A 18 10.97 -4.78 -6.85
C ALA A 18 10.65 -3.56 -5.99
N SER A 19 10.03 -2.54 -6.60
CA SER A 19 9.61 -1.34 -5.89
C SER A 19 8.51 -1.65 -4.89
N LEU A 20 7.58 -2.53 -5.25
CA LEU A 20 6.49 -2.96 -4.39
C LEU A 20 7.03 -3.62 -3.12
N MET A 21 8.00 -4.51 -3.25
CA MET A 21 8.60 -5.20 -2.11
C MET A 21 9.38 -4.25 -1.21
N SER A 22 10.09 -3.30 -1.79
CA SER A 22 10.79 -2.24 -1.04
C SER A 22 9.81 -1.42 -0.21
N LEU A 23 8.72 -0.98 -0.84
CA LEU A 23 7.68 -0.20 -0.16
C LEU A 23 7.00 -1.04 0.92
N TRP A 24 6.73 -2.31 0.63
CA TRP A 24 6.11 -3.20 1.59
C TRP A 24 6.95 -3.30 2.87
N SER A 25 8.26 -3.54 2.72
CA SER A 25 9.16 -3.65 3.88
C SER A 25 9.18 -2.36 4.70
N LYS A 26 9.27 -1.22 4.03
CA LYS A 26 9.30 0.09 4.69
C LYS A 26 8.04 0.33 5.50
N TYR A 27 6.89 0.14 4.89
CA TYR A 27 5.61 0.45 5.56
C TYR A 27 5.19 -0.63 6.53
N ALA A 28 5.60 -1.89 6.34
CA ALA A 28 5.36 -2.95 7.32
C ALA A 28 6.00 -2.61 8.66
N THR A 29 7.23 -2.10 8.64
CA THR A 29 7.93 -1.69 9.86
C THR A 29 7.19 -0.56 10.56
N THR A 30 6.79 0.47 9.81
CA THR A 30 6.08 1.62 10.37
C THR A 30 4.69 1.22 10.89
N ALA A 31 3.96 0.43 10.13
CA ALA A 31 2.60 0.03 10.50
C ALA A 31 2.57 -0.90 11.72
N SER A 32 3.62 -1.71 11.92
CA SER A 32 3.70 -2.62 13.07
C SER A 32 3.94 -1.88 14.39
N ARG A 33 4.37 -0.63 14.33
CA ARG A 33 4.63 0.21 15.51
C ARG A 33 3.47 1.17 15.71
N PHE A 34 2.37 0.66 16.19
CA PHE A 34 1.17 1.46 16.41
C PHE A 34 1.47 2.74 17.20
N GLU A 35 0.97 3.86 16.68
CA GLU A 35 1.00 5.16 17.36
C GLU A 35 -0.36 5.84 17.13
N PRO A 36 -0.95 6.51 18.14
CA PRO A 36 -2.23 7.19 17.93
C PRO A 36 -2.04 8.56 17.27
N THR A 37 -1.45 8.56 16.07
CA THR A 37 -1.15 9.77 15.31
C THR A 37 -1.64 9.65 13.87
N LYS A 38 -1.87 10.80 13.24
CA LYS A 38 -2.25 10.82 11.82
C LYS A 38 -1.16 10.26 10.93
N ARG A 39 0.08 10.43 11.33
CA ARG A 39 1.23 9.90 10.61
C ARG A 39 1.17 8.37 10.54
N TRP A 40 0.85 7.73 11.65
CA TRP A 40 0.69 6.29 11.68
C TRP A 40 -0.51 5.84 10.85
N GLU A 41 -1.64 6.56 10.95
CA GLU A 41 -2.84 6.25 10.17
C GLU A 41 -2.55 6.27 8.67
N GLU A 42 -1.81 7.27 8.20
CA GLU A 42 -1.41 7.37 6.81
C GLU A 42 -0.53 6.18 6.41
N ALA A 43 0.45 5.84 7.24
CA ALA A 43 1.32 4.70 6.98
C ALA A 43 0.54 3.39 6.92
N ALA A 44 -0.44 3.22 7.79
CA ALA A 44 -1.29 2.03 7.81
C ALA A 44 -2.13 1.92 6.54
N LEU A 45 -2.66 3.05 6.06
CA LEU A 45 -3.41 3.08 4.81
C LEU A 45 -2.52 2.73 3.61
N ILE A 46 -1.34 3.32 3.55
CA ILE A 46 -0.39 3.03 2.46
C ILE A 46 0.00 1.55 2.49
N PHE A 47 0.29 1.02 3.66
CA PHE A 47 0.63 -0.40 3.80
C PHE A 47 -0.52 -1.29 3.31
N SER A 48 -1.76 -0.93 3.66
CA SER A 48 -2.94 -1.68 3.24
C SER A 48 -3.09 -1.68 1.71
N LEU A 49 -2.81 -0.55 1.05
CA LEU A 49 -2.85 -0.46 -0.41
C LEU A 49 -1.80 -1.36 -1.05
N ILE A 50 -0.59 -1.36 -0.50
CA ILE A 50 0.50 -2.20 -1.00
C ILE A 50 0.15 -3.68 -0.80
N GLN A 51 -0.43 -4.02 0.33
CA GLN A 51 -0.86 -5.37 0.63
C GLN A 51 -1.95 -5.84 -0.34
N ALA A 52 -2.87 -4.95 -0.70
CA ALA A 52 -3.91 -5.25 -1.67
C ALA A 52 -3.33 -5.57 -3.05
N LYS A 53 -2.31 -4.82 -3.48
CA LYS A 53 -1.63 -5.07 -4.75
C LYS A 53 -0.92 -6.43 -4.72
N ARG A 54 -0.26 -6.76 -3.61
CA ARG A 54 0.40 -8.05 -3.46
C ARG A 54 -0.60 -9.19 -3.53
N TRP A 55 -1.74 -9.02 -2.89
CA TRP A 55 -2.81 -10.01 -2.91
C TRP A 55 -3.30 -10.25 -4.33
N LYS A 56 -3.58 -9.17 -5.05
CA LYS A 56 -4.02 -9.26 -6.44
C LYS A 56 -3.02 -10.03 -7.28
N ASN A 57 -1.71 -9.76 -7.13
CA ASN A 57 -0.66 -10.42 -7.89
C ASN A 57 -0.59 -11.92 -7.60
N GLN A 58 -0.91 -12.32 -6.37
CA GLN A 58 -0.92 -13.74 -6.00
C GLN A 58 -2.16 -14.48 -6.52
N LEU A 59 -3.28 -13.76 -6.66
CA LEU A 59 -4.53 -14.34 -7.12
C LEU A 59 -4.59 -14.48 -8.65
N PHE A 60 -3.92 -13.63 -9.35
CA PHE A 60 -3.95 -13.56 -10.79
C PHE A 60 -2.56 -13.64 -11.40
#